data_cc0eecda51ce097c7550d517baad3668
#
_entry.id   cc0eecda51ce097c7550d517baad3668
#
_cell.length_a   1.000
_cell.length_b   1.000
_cell.length_c   1.000
_cell.angle_alpha   90.00
_cell.angle_beta   90.00
_cell.angle_gamma   90.00
#
_symmetry.space_group_name_H-M   'P 1'
#
loop_
_entity.id
_entity.type
_entity.pdbx_description
1 polymer ?
#
loop_
_entity_poly.entity_id
_entity_poly.type
_entity_poly.pdbx_seq_one_letter_code
_entity_poly.pdbx_strand_id
1 'polypeptide(L)'
;MPFLSYQASIADGLYNAARFLKETGCTAVKLEGGSEICELVQKMVAAGIPVVGHIGLTPQSVNQMGGFKVQGKDVAAAQKLLDDAKALEAAGAFAIVLECVPAALAAKVTAELKTAATIGIGAGNSCDGQVLVCNDLLGFSDGFCPKFAKKYSDLHGSIVSAVQQYIREVKERSFPAPEHTFKIDDEVLEKLY
;
A
#
# COMPACT_ATOMS: atom_id res chain seq x y z
N MET A 1 9.62 -1.22 -1.95
CA MET A 1 10.50 -1.99 -2.89
C MET A 1 9.92 -3.40 -3.01
N PRO A 2 9.92 -4.06 -4.18
CA PRO A 2 9.33 -5.40 -4.34
C PRO A 2 10.16 -6.50 -3.67
N PHE A 3 9.53 -7.66 -3.49
CA PHE A 3 10.19 -8.86 -2.94
C PHE A 3 11.45 -9.23 -3.74
N LEU A 4 12.50 -9.62 -3.04
CA LEU A 4 13.85 -9.94 -3.55
C LEU A 4 14.61 -8.80 -4.24
N SER A 5 14.08 -7.57 -4.26
CA SER A 5 14.83 -6.44 -4.80
C SER A 5 15.83 -5.84 -3.80
N TYR A 6 15.82 -6.27 -2.52
CA TYR A 6 16.68 -5.74 -1.47
C TYR A 6 17.11 -6.78 -0.41
N GLN A 7 16.49 -7.96 -0.40
CA GLN A 7 16.77 -8.98 0.61
C GLN A 7 18.01 -9.83 0.27
N ALA A 8 18.37 -9.94 -1.02
CA ALA A 8 19.45 -10.82 -1.46
C ALA A 8 20.84 -10.27 -1.14
N SER A 9 21.06 -8.96 -1.33
CA SER A 9 22.31 -8.29 -0.97
C SER A 9 22.11 -6.81 -0.72
N ILE A 10 23.01 -6.20 0.05
CA ILE A 10 23.01 -4.75 0.29
C ILE A 10 23.26 -3.98 -1.02
N ALA A 11 24.13 -4.49 -1.89
CA ALA A 11 24.45 -3.84 -3.15
C ALA A 11 23.21 -3.78 -4.08
N ASP A 12 22.48 -4.89 -4.20
CA ASP A 12 21.24 -4.92 -4.98
C ASP A 12 20.17 -4.00 -4.38
N GLY A 13 20.02 -4.01 -3.06
CA GLY A 13 19.10 -3.14 -2.35
C GLY A 13 19.36 -1.67 -2.62
N LEU A 14 20.62 -1.24 -2.50
CA LEU A 14 21.04 0.15 -2.76
C LEU A 14 20.84 0.54 -4.23
N TYR A 15 21.26 -0.33 -5.15
CA TYR A 15 21.11 -0.10 -6.59
C TYR A 15 19.63 0.02 -6.99
N ASN A 16 18.80 -0.90 -6.53
CA ASN A 16 17.36 -0.88 -6.84
C ASN A 16 16.65 0.32 -6.19
N ALA A 17 17.02 0.72 -4.97
CA ALA A 17 16.48 1.92 -4.35
C ALA A 17 16.83 3.18 -5.17
N ALA A 18 18.07 3.30 -5.63
CA ALA A 18 18.50 4.40 -6.48
C ALA A 18 17.73 4.44 -7.83
N ARG A 19 17.40 3.28 -8.40
CA ARG A 19 16.56 3.20 -9.60
C ARG A 19 15.17 3.76 -9.37
N PHE A 20 14.53 3.46 -8.24
CA PHE A 20 13.22 4.04 -7.93
C PHE A 20 13.26 5.56 -7.98
N LEU A 21 14.24 6.19 -7.35
CA LEU A 21 14.35 7.65 -7.37
C LEU A 21 14.61 8.20 -8.77
N LYS A 22 15.49 7.53 -9.53
CA LYS A 22 15.91 7.99 -10.87
C LYS A 22 14.85 7.78 -11.95
N GLU A 23 14.13 6.63 -11.89
CA GLU A 23 13.28 6.17 -12.98
C GLU A 23 11.80 6.51 -12.78
N THR A 24 11.34 6.69 -11.52
CA THR A 24 9.91 6.88 -11.23
C THR A 24 9.57 8.27 -10.69
N GLY A 25 10.57 9.06 -10.32
CA GLY A 25 10.38 10.36 -9.68
C GLY A 25 9.90 10.27 -8.23
N CYS A 26 9.91 9.09 -7.59
CA CYS A 26 9.62 8.99 -6.17
C CYS A 26 10.73 9.63 -5.33
N THR A 27 10.38 10.14 -4.15
CA THR A 27 11.31 10.85 -3.26
C THR A 27 11.82 9.99 -2.11
N ALA A 28 11.25 8.82 -1.90
CA ALA A 28 11.61 7.88 -0.83
C ALA A 28 11.27 6.45 -1.23
N VAL A 29 11.85 5.48 -0.52
CA VAL A 29 11.54 4.05 -0.69
C VAL A 29 11.03 3.46 0.62
N LYS A 30 10.14 2.45 0.53
CA LYS A 30 9.69 1.67 1.69
C LYS A 30 10.22 0.25 1.59
N LEU A 31 10.75 -0.25 2.73
CA LEU A 31 11.24 -1.62 2.90
C LEU A 31 10.50 -2.31 4.05
N GLU A 32 10.21 -3.60 3.88
CA GLU A 32 9.70 -4.48 4.91
C GLU A 32 10.85 -5.22 5.61
N GLY A 33 10.83 -5.25 6.93
CA GLY A 33 11.83 -5.88 7.78
C GLY A 33 12.18 -5.03 8.99
N GLY A 34 12.77 -5.65 10.01
CA GLY A 34 13.21 -5.02 11.26
C GLY A 34 14.73 -4.83 11.29
N SER A 35 15.34 -5.27 12.38
CA SER A 35 16.79 -5.13 12.62
C SER A 35 17.67 -5.76 11.53
N GLU A 36 17.17 -6.79 10.85
CA GLU A 36 17.89 -7.50 9.78
C GLU A 36 18.15 -6.65 8.53
N ILE A 37 17.38 -5.58 8.31
CA ILE A 37 17.57 -4.66 7.17
C ILE A 37 18.25 -3.35 7.56
N CYS A 38 18.58 -3.12 8.83
CA CYS A 38 19.10 -1.84 9.31
C CYS A 38 20.42 -1.43 8.65
N GLU A 39 21.32 -2.36 8.35
CA GLU A 39 22.57 -2.03 7.63
C GLU A 39 22.28 -1.47 6.23
N LEU A 40 21.33 -2.05 5.53
CA LEU A 40 20.90 -1.54 4.23
C LEU A 40 20.26 -0.16 4.35
N VAL A 41 19.38 0.04 5.34
CA VAL A 41 18.73 1.33 5.62
C VAL A 41 19.79 2.41 5.88
N GLN A 42 20.80 2.14 6.71
CA GLN A 42 21.90 3.07 6.98
C GLN A 42 22.65 3.47 5.70
N LYS A 43 22.94 2.50 4.83
CA LYS A 43 23.63 2.76 3.57
C LYS A 43 22.77 3.57 2.59
N MET A 44 21.48 3.30 2.52
CA MET A 44 20.54 4.10 1.72
C MET A 44 20.47 5.54 2.20
N VAL A 45 20.28 5.74 3.51
CA VAL A 45 20.22 7.07 4.11
C VAL A 45 21.54 7.84 3.92
N ALA A 46 22.68 7.19 4.12
CA ALA A 46 23.99 7.78 3.88
C ALA A 46 24.22 8.16 2.41
N ALA A 47 23.58 7.45 1.48
CA ALA A 47 23.59 7.78 0.05
C ALA A 47 22.56 8.86 -0.34
N GLY A 48 21.81 9.42 0.62
CA GLY A 48 20.78 10.44 0.36
C GLY A 48 19.42 9.89 -0.07
N ILE A 49 19.15 8.60 0.13
CA ILE A 49 17.85 7.97 -0.18
C ILE A 49 17.01 7.94 1.10
N PRO A 50 15.90 8.69 1.20
CA PRO A 50 14.99 8.64 2.33
C PRO A 50 14.29 7.27 2.41
N VAL A 51 14.19 6.71 3.63
CA VAL A 51 13.65 5.36 3.85
C VAL A 51 12.48 5.38 4.81
N VAL A 52 11.42 4.67 4.45
CA VAL A 52 10.31 4.26 5.31
C VAL A 52 10.51 2.79 5.67
N GLY A 53 10.56 2.48 6.96
CA GLY A 53 10.53 1.11 7.47
C GLY A 53 9.12 0.54 7.46
N HIS A 54 8.98 -0.79 7.57
CA HIS A 54 7.69 -1.45 7.73
C HIS A 54 7.84 -2.72 8.55
N ILE A 55 7.21 -2.74 9.71
CA ILE A 55 7.21 -3.85 10.67
C ILE A 55 5.79 -4.24 11.09
N GLY A 56 5.68 -5.29 11.85
CA GLY A 56 4.42 -5.94 12.15
C GLY A 56 4.14 -7.03 11.13
N LEU A 57 2.95 -7.06 10.56
CA LEU A 57 2.70 -7.90 9.39
C LEU A 57 3.45 -7.30 8.19
N THR A 58 4.31 -8.10 7.60
CA THR A 58 5.03 -7.76 6.37
C THR A 58 4.52 -8.65 5.24
N PRO A 59 3.66 -8.15 4.34
CA PRO A 59 3.00 -8.97 3.31
C PRO A 59 3.96 -9.77 2.42
N GLN A 60 5.17 -9.26 2.17
CA GLN A 60 6.18 -10.00 1.40
C GLN A 60 6.68 -11.26 2.12
N SER A 61 6.58 -11.30 3.45
CA SER A 61 6.97 -12.43 4.29
C SER A 61 5.78 -13.27 4.76
N VAL A 62 4.58 -13.08 4.20
CA VAL A 62 3.33 -13.69 4.67
C VAL A 62 3.39 -15.22 4.75
N ASN A 63 4.10 -15.86 3.83
CA ASN A 63 4.28 -17.32 3.83
C ASN A 63 5.10 -17.79 5.05
N GLN A 64 6.16 -17.08 5.40
CA GLN A 64 6.97 -17.34 6.58
C GLN A 64 6.18 -17.09 7.87
N MET A 65 5.30 -16.09 7.89
CA MET A 65 4.45 -15.75 9.03
C MET A 65 3.24 -16.68 9.19
N GLY A 66 3.00 -17.58 8.23
CA GLY A 66 1.86 -18.51 8.25
C GLY A 66 0.51 -17.80 8.04
N GLY A 67 0.47 -16.76 7.20
CA GLY A 67 -0.71 -16.01 6.80
C GLY A 67 -0.82 -14.61 7.40
N PHE A 68 -1.93 -13.94 7.09
CA PHE A 68 -2.24 -12.58 7.58
C PHE A 68 -2.68 -12.62 9.04
N LYS A 69 -1.73 -12.44 9.95
CA LYS A 69 -1.96 -12.53 11.41
C LYS A 69 -1.49 -11.26 12.11
N VAL A 70 -2.17 -10.91 13.21
CA VAL A 70 -1.73 -9.83 14.10
C VAL A 70 -0.40 -10.22 14.74
N GLN A 71 0.56 -9.31 14.70
CA GLN A 71 1.92 -9.47 15.20
C GLN A 71 2.08 -8.82 16.59
N GLY A 72 3.04 -9.32 17.39
CA GLY A 72 3.32 -8.72 18.72
C GLY A 72 2.29 -9.07 19.80
N LYS A 73 1.72 -10.28 19.79
CA LYS A 73 0.72 -10.70 20.77
C LYS A 73 1.28 -11.26 22.07
N ASP A 74 2.52 -11.72 22.08
CA ASP A 74 3.22 -12.19 23.26
C ASP A 74 4.38 -11.25 23.62
N VAL A 75 4.98 -11.45 24.79
CA VAL A 75 6.01 -10.58 25.34
C VAL A 75 7.25 -10.53 24.41
N ALA A 76 7.68 -11.67 23.91
CA ALA A 76 8.88 -11.74 23.06
C ALA A 76 8.67 -11.06 21.70
N ALA A 77 7.51 -11.32 21.06
CA ALA A 77 7.14 -10.70 19.80
C ALA A 77 6.88 -9.19 19.95
N ALA A 78 6.28 -8.76 21.05
CA ALA A 78 6.07 -7.34 21.34
C ALA A 78 7.40 -6.60 21.58
N GLN A 79 8.31 -7.22 22.34
CA GLN A 79 9.65 -6.64 22.59
C GLN A 79 10.44 -6.55 21.28
N LYS A 80 10.41 -7.60 20.47
CA LYS A 80 11.08 -7.58 19.16
C LYS A 80 10.57 -6.44 18.28
N LEU A 81 9.24 -6.22 18.21
CA LEU A 81 8.66 -5.11 17.44
C LEU A 81 9.15 -3.74 17.92
N LEU A 82 9.24 -3.55 19.24
CA LEU A 82 9.74 -2.31 19.82
C LEU A 82 11.24 -2.11 19.51
N ASP A 83 12.03 -3.17 19.61
CA ASP A 83 13.46 -3.12 19.31
C ASP A 83 13.70 -2.89 17.82
N ASP A 84 12.94 -3.54 16.94
CA ASP A 84 13.00 -3.33 15.49
C ASP A 84 12.66 -1.88 15.11
N ALA A 85 11.62 -1.30 15.72
CA ALA A 85 11.26 0.10 15.48
C ALA A 85 12.40 1.06 15.86
N LYS A 86 13.01 0.87 17.04
CA LYS A 86 14.16 1.67 17.50
C LYS A 86 15.39 1.48 16.62
N ALA A 87 15.63 0.26 16.16
CA ALA A 87 16.76 -0.04 15.29
C ALA A 87 16.62 0.64 13.91
N LEU A 88 15.38 0.62 13.35
CA LEU A 88 15.08 1.32 12.09
C LEU A 88 15.21 2.85 12.23
N GLU A 89 14.73 3.42 13.33
CA GLU A 89 14.92 4.84 13.62
C GLU A 89 16.43 5.18 13.73
N ALA A 90 17.19 4.40 14.49
CA ALA A 90 18.63 4.58 14.63
C ALA A 90 19.38 4.40 13.30
N ALA A 91 18.87 3.57 12.39
CA ALA A 91 19.39 3.42 11.04
C ALA A 91 19.05 4.61 10.11
N GLY A 92 18.18 5.54 10.55
CA GLY A 92 17.82 6.76 9.82
C GLY A 92 16.50 6.68 9.03
N ALA A 93 15.67 5.68 9.28
CA ALA A 93 14.31 5.67 8.73
C ALA A 93 13.53 6.88 9.27
N PHE A 94 12.93 7.69 8.41
CA PHE A 94 12.18 8.89 8.83
C PHE A 94 10.71 8.58 9.19
N ALA A 95 10.21 7.43 8.77
CA ALA A 95 8.88 6.94 9.13
C ALA A 95 8.88 5.41 9.19
N ILE A 96 7.96 4.83 9.96
CA ILE A 96 7.82 3.38 10.12
C ILE A 96 6.33 3.02 10.04
N VAL A 97 5.99 2.13 9.11
CA VAL A 97 4.65 1.54 9.02
C VAL A 97 4.53 0.45 10.09
N LEU A 98 3.45 0.50 10.88
CA LEU A 98 3.04 -0.54 11.83
C LEU A 98 1.79 -1.22 11.29
N GLU A 99 1.91 -2.46 10.78
CA GLU A 99 0.79 -3.18 10.20
C GLU A 99 0.33 -4.34 11.08
N CYS A 100 -0.98 -4.42 11.33
CA CYS A 100 -1.60 -5.49 12.13
C CYS A 100 -0.92 -5.72 13.48
N VAL A 101 -0.73 -4.64 14.25
CA VAL A 101 -0.12 -4.62 15.58
C VAL A 101 -1.20 -4.26 16.61
N PRO A 102 -1.22 -4.86 17.82
CA PRO A 102 -2.15 -4.45 18.88
C PRO A 102 -2.04 -2.95 19.17
N ALA A 103 -3.19 -2.26 19.29
CA ALA A 103 -3.24 -0.80 19.43
C ALA A 103 -2.40 -0.26 20.59
N ALA A 104 -2.42 -0.95 21.75
CA ALA A 104 -1.62 -0.55 22.91
C ALA A 104 -0.10 -0.69 22.66
N LEU A 105 0.33 -1.71 21.89
CA LEU A 105 1.73 -1.87 21.50
C LEU A 105 2.14 -0.79 20.51
N ALA A 106 1.31 -0.50 19.52
CA ALA A 106 1.57 0.57 18.55
C ALA A 106 1.68 1.94 19.25
N ALA A 107 0.80 2.24 20.21
CA ALA A 107 0.88 3.44 21.04
C ALA A 107 2.21 3.53 21.80
N LYS A 108 2.67 2.39 22.36
CA LYS A 108 3.97 2.33 23.06
C LYS A 108 5.13 2.57 22.11
N VAL A 109 5.12 1.94 20.94
CA VAL A 109 6.15 2.15 19.89
C VAL A 109 6.21 3.62 19.50
N THR A 110 5.05 4.23 19.19
CA THR A 110 4.96 5.64 18.81
C THR A 110 5.52 6.56 19.90
N ALA A 111 5.22 6.29 21.16
CA ALA A 111 5.68 7.11 22.30
C ALA A 111 7.21 6.97 22.55
N GLU A 112 7.83 5.86 22.18
CA GLU A 112 9.24 5.60 22.43
C GLU A 112 10.17 6.06 21.29
N LEU A 113 9.64 6.26 20.07
CA LEU A 113 10.40 6.85 18.96
C LEU A 113 10.53 8.36 19.15
N LYS A 114 11.63 8.93 18.64
CA LYS A 114 11.98 10.34 18.85
C LYS A 114 11.94 11.17 17.57
N THR A 115 12.25 10.55 16.45
CA THR A 115 12.43 11.23 15.17
C THR A 115 11.66 10.60 14.03
N ALA A 116 11.42 9.27 14.07
CA ALA A 116 10.67 8.57 13.06
C ALA A 116 9.17 8.65 13.35
N ALA A 117 8.38 9.13 12.39
CA ALA A 117 6.92 9.11 12.48
C ALA A 117 6.37 7.69 12.30
N THR A 118 5.32 7.34 13.02
CA THR A 118 4.62 6.05 12.86
C THR A 118 3.40 6.19 11.95
N ILE A 119 3.20 5.21 11.07
CA ILE A 119 2.05 5.13 10.16
C ILE A 119 1.32 3.82 10.42
N GLY A 120 0.13 3.89 10.99
CA GLY A 120 -0.67 2.72 11.35
C GLY A 120 -1.53 2.19 10.22
N ILE A 121 -1.59 0.87 10.09
CA ILE A 121 -2.62 0.14 9.34
C ILE A 121 -3.01 -1.11 10.13
N GLY A 122 -4.21 -1.11 10.70
CA GLY A 122 -4.61 -2.13 11.66
C GLY A 122 -3.81 -2.10 12.97
N ALA A 123 -3.34 -0.90 13.39
CA ALA A 123 -2.52 -0.68 14.56
C ALA A 123 -3.16 0.29 15.59
N GLY A 124 -4.46 0.54 15.46
CA GLY A 124 -5.16 1.53 16.29
C GLY A 124 -4.91 2.96 15.85
N ASN A 125 -5.35 3.93 16.65
CA ASN A 125 -5.38 5.35 16.29
C ASN A 125 -4.29 6.21 16.99
N SER A 126 -3.32 5.58 17.63
CA SER A 126 -2.26 6.28 18.38
C SER A 126 -0.97 6.49 17.56
N CYS A 127 -0.92 6.06 16.31
CA CYS A 127 0.17 6.38 15.41
C CYS A 127 0.04 7.82 14.90
N ASP A 128 1.16 8.43 14.48
CA ASP A 128 1.21 9.80 13.95
C ASP A 128 0.42 9.96 12.64
N GLY A 129 0.34 8.90 11.84
CA GLY A 129 -0.44 8.84 10.62
C GLY A 129 -1.14 7.51 10.43
N GLN A 130 -2.03 7.44 9.42
CA GLN A 130 -2.78 6.24 9.06
C GLN A 130 -2.72 6.03 7.55
N VAL A 131 -2.72 4.77 7.14
CA VAL A 131 -2.86 4.38 5.73
C VAL A 131 -3.91 3.27 5.61
N LEU A 132 -4.65 3.27 4.51
CA LEU A 132 -5.51 2.17 4.11
C LEU A 132 -5.27 1.86 2.63
N VAL A 133 -5.43 0.59 2.27
CA VAL A 133 -5.46 0.19 0.86
C VAL A 133 -6.65 0.89 0.19
N CYS A 134 -6.41 1.60 -0.91
CA CYS A 134 -7.44 2.41 -1.57
C CYS A 134 -8.66 1.58 -2.00
N ASN A 135 -8.47 0.33 -2.40
CA ASN A 135 -9.56 -0.57 -2.75
C ASN A 135 -10.46 -0.90 -1.55
N ASP A 136 -9.88 -1.07 -0.37
CA ASP A 136 -10.65 -1.29 0.86
C ASP A 136 -11.37 -0.01 1.28
N LEU A 137 -10.67 1.13 1.25
CA LEU A 137 -11.19 2.45 1.61
C LEU A 137 -12.38 2.84 0.73
N LEU A 138 -12.30 2.59 -0.57
CA LEU A 138 -13.34 2.97 -1.53
C LEU A 138 -14.42 1.89 -1.72
N GLY A 139 -14.27 0.72 -1.11
CA GLY A 139 -15.22 -0.38 -1.30
C GLY A 139 -15.24 -0.89 -2.73
N PHE A 140 -14.07 -1.06 -3.35
CA PHE A 140 -13.94 -1.54 -4.73
C PHE A 140 -14.35 -3.01 -4.89
N SER A 141 -14.24 -3.81 -3.82
CA SER A 141 -14.61 -5.22 -3.78
C SER A 141 -15.79 -5.46 -2.84
N ASP A 142 -16.68 -6.39 -3.18
CA ASP A 142 -17.74 -6.90 -2.30
C ASP A 142 -17.27 -8.05 -1.40
N GLY A 143 -16.05 -8.54 -1.63
CA GLY A 143 -15.46 -9.66 -0.90
C GLY A 143 -14.98 -9.31 0.50
N PHE A 144 -13.99 -10.08 0.95
CA PHE A 144 -13.38 -9.92 2.27
C PHE A 144 -12.87 -8.50 2.48
N CYS A 145 -13.25 -7.91 3.62
CA CYS A 145 -12.71 -6.64 4.10
C CYS A 145 -12.02 -6.91 5.45
N PRO A 146 -10.74 -6.53 5.60
CA PRO A 146 -10.04 -6.68 6.88
C PRO A 146 -10.78 -5.97 8.02
N LYS A 147 -10.79 -6.55 9.22
CA LYS A 147 -11.46 -5.98 10.39
C LYS A 147 -11.07 -4.51 10.67
N PHE A 148 -9.84 -4.15 10.37
CA PHE A 148 -9.32 -2.80 10.59
C PHE A 148 -9.67 -1.81 9.48
N ALA A 149 -10.13 -2.28 8.32
CA ALA A 149 -10.51 -1.41 7.21
C ALA A 149 -11.95 -0.95 7.36
N LYS A 150 -12.18 0.32 7.08
CA LYS A 150 -13.51 0.92 6.98
C LYS A 150 -13.75 1.35 5.55
N LYS A 151 -14.85 0.89 4.96
CA LYS A 151 -15.30 1.38 3.66
C LYS A 151 -15.93 2.78 3.83
N TYR A 152 -15.46 3.73 3.04
CA TYR A 152 -16.00 5.10 3.00
C TYR A 152 -16.89 5.33 1.79
N SER A 153 -16.91 4.37 0.84
CA SER A 153 -17.74 4.37 -0.36
C SER A 153 -18.13 2.95 -0.72
N ASP A 154 -19.13 2.78 -1.58
CA ASP A 154 -19.49 1.53 -2.26
C ASP A 154 -19.23 1.67 -3.76
N LEU A 155 -17.96 1.65 -4.11
CA LEU A 155 -17.55 1.76 -5.51
C LEU A 155 -17.94 0.49 -6.31
N HIS A 156 -17.89 -0.69 -5.66
CA HIS A 156 -18.31 -1.95 -6.29
C HIS A 156 -19.75 -1.89 -6.76
N GLY A 157 -20.69 -1.55 -5.87
CA GLY A 157 -22.11 -1.45 -6.20
C GLY A 157 -22.40 -0.43 -7.31
N SER A 158 -21.72 0.71 -7.26
CA SER A 158 -21.84 1.76 -8.28
C SER A 158 -21.34 1.29 -9.66
N ILE A 159 -20.19 0.62 -9.72
CA ILE A 159 -19.64 0.09 -10.97
C ILE A 159 -20.54 -1.00 -11.55
N VAL A 160 -20.96 -1.97 -10.72
CA VAL A 160 -21.84 -3.06 -11.17
C VAL A 160 -23.16 -2.50 -11.72
N SER A 161 -23.77 -1.55 -11.02
CA SER A 161 -25.02 -0.91 -11.46
C SER A 161 -24.85 -0.18 -12.79
N ALA A 162 -23.77 0.57 -12.96
CA ALA A 162 -23.48 1.30 -14.21
C ALA A 162 -23.28 0.34 -15.39
N VAL A 163 -22.51 -0.73 -15.19
CA VAL A 163 -22.28 -1.75 -16.23
C VAL A 163 -23.58 -2.48 -16.58
N GLN A 164 -24.41 -2.81 -15.59
CA GLN A 164 -25.70 -3.44 -15.83
C GLN A 164 -26.65 -2.52 -16.60
N GLN A 165 -26.67 -1.22 -16.30
CA GLN A 165 -27.44 -0.24 -17.04
C GLN A 165 -26.96 -0.17 -18.49
N TYR A 166 -25.67 -0.02 -18.72
CA TYR A 166 -25.10 -0.03 -20.06
C TYR A 166 -25.50 -1.28 -20.86
N ILE A 167 -25.41 -2.47 -20.26
CA ILE A 167 -25.81 -3.72 -20.91
C ILE A 167 -27.32 -3.71 -21.29
N ARG A 168 -28.18 -3.19 -20.43
CA ARG A 168 -29.61 -3.06 -20.72
C ARG A 168 -29.85 -2.13 -21.90
N GLU A 169 -29.27 -0.93 -21.85
CA GLU A 169 -29.46 0.09 -22.89
C GLU A 169 -28.98 -0.38 -24.27
N VAL A 170 -27.83 -1.12 -24.30
CA VAL A 170 -27.36 -1.73 -25.56
C VAL A 170 -28.31 -2.79 -26.08
N LYS A 171 -28.85 -3.66 -25.21
CA LYS A 171 -29.81 -4.69 -25.61
C LYS A 171 -31.15 -4.10 -26.09
N GLU A 172 -31.59 -3.03 -25.46
CA GLU A 172 -32.81 -2.29 -25.78
C GLU A 172 -32.62 -1.33 -26.97
N ARG A 173 -31.39 -1.18 -27.49
CA ARG A 173 -31.01 -0.23 -28.54
C ARG A 173 -31.28 1.24 -28.18
N SER A 174 -31.33 1.57 -26.90
CA SER A 174 -31.42 2.94 -26.41
C SER A 174 -30.08 3.64 -26.33
N PHE A 175 -28.97 2.86 -26.27
CA PHE A 175 -27.62 3.33 -26.45
C PHE A 175 -26.93 2.61 -27.64
N PRO A 176 -26.22 3.32 -28.55
CA PRO A 176 -26.00 4.77 -28.56
C PRO A 176 -27.29 5.54 -28.99
N ALA A 177 -27.58 6.66 -28.30
CA ALA A 177 -28.62 7.60 -28.69
C ALA A 177 -28.08 8.53 -29.82
N PRO A 178 -28.99 9.32 -30.48
CA PRO A 178 -28.59 10.21 -31.58
C PRO A 178 -27.42 11.13 -31.28
N GLU A 179 -27.29 11.63 -30.05
CA GLU A 179 -26.17 12.46 -29.57
C GLU A 179 -24.84 11.72 -29.48
N HIS A 180 -24.86 10.40 -29.47
CA HIS A 180 -23.68 9.55 -29.46
C HIS A 180 -23.28 9.04 -30.83
N THR A 181 -23.89 9.57 -31.92
CA THR A 181 -23.67 9.10 -33.30
C THR A 181 -23.06 10.20 -34.17
N PHE A 182 -22.36 9.77 -35.19
CA PHE A 182 -21.84 10.68 -36.20
C PHE A 182 -22.74 10.66 -37.44
N LYS A 183 -22.93 11.83 -38.03
CA LYS A 183 -23.67 11.97 -39.29
C LYS A 183 -22.78 11.79 -40.48
N ILE A 184 -23.32 11.31 -41.56
CA ILE A 184 -22.72 11.28 -42.88
C ILE A 184 -23.70 11.91 -43.85
N ASP A 185 -23.20 12.60 -44.87
CA ASP A 185 -24.03 13.19 -45.90
C ASP A 185 -24.65 12.10 -46.78
N ASP A 186 -25.93 12.22 -47.09
CA ASP A 186 -26.68 11.24 -47.89
C ASP A 186 -26.05 11.04 -49.29
N GLU A 187 -25.52 12.11 -49.91
CA GLU A 187 -24.80 12.04 -51.18
C GLU A 187 -23.56 11.13 -51.13
N VAL A 188 -22.90 10.99 -49.95
CA VAL A 188 -21.80 10.07 -49.78
C VAL A 188 -22.29 8.63 -49.72
N LEU A 189 -23.41 8.39 -49.06
CA LEU A 189 -23.98 7.05 -48.94
C LEU A 189 -24.49 6.55 -50.31
N GLU A 190 -25.09 7.43 -51.14
CA GLU A 190 -25.57 7.10 -52.47
C GLU A 190 -24.46 6.69 -53.47
N LYS A 191 -23.20 7.05 -53.16
CA LYS A 191 -22.02 6.72 -53.98
C LYS A 191 -21.31 5.45 -53.53
N LEU A 192 -21.80 4.74 -52.51
CA LEU A 192 -21.20 3.50 -51.97
C LEU A 192 -21.71 2.24 -52.71
N TYR A 193 -21.61 2.18 -54.03
CA TYR A 193 -21.85 0.98 -54.85
C TYR A 193 -20.86 0.87 -55.97
#